data_94659e2561a8d7a822a3945f5ea5aaa2
#
_entry.id   94659e2561a8d7a822a3945f5ea5aaa2
#
_cell.length_a   1.000
_cell.length_b   1.000
_cell.length_c   1.000
_cell.angle_alpha   90.00
_cell.angle_beta   90.00
_cell.angle_gamma   90.00
#
_symmetry.space_group_name_H-M   'P 1'
#
loop_
_entity.id
_entity.type
_entity.pdbx_description
1 polymer ?
#
loop_
_entity_poly.entity_id
_entity_poly.type
_entity_poly.pdbx_seq_one_letter_code
_entity_poly.pdbx_strand_id
1 'polypeptide(L)'
;VIIQGSFEEMGLHPKLVSALRGLGADTPFPIQQSTIPAALEGRDVLGRGKTGSGKTIAFSVPIISKMVAAGSVPRKPNKPRALILAPTRELADQIDRTISALARSVGFYTACVYGGVPQRRQEIALSRGVDIVVATPGRLEDLMAQRIIDLSEVETMVIDEADHMCDLGFIEGVRRVLRATGESQKLLFS
;
A
#
# COMPACT_ATOMS: atom_id res chain seq x y z
N VAL A 1 6.25 10.07 -29.83
CA VAL A 1 6.07 9.53 -28.46
C VAL A 1 4.94 10.31 -27.81
N ILE A 2 3.90 9.62 -27.46
CA ILE A 2 2.79 10.22 -26.74
C ILE A 2 3.26 10.51 -25.33
N ILE A 3 3.27 11.77 -24.96
CA ILE A 3 3.56 12.15 -23.60
C ILE A 3 2.39 11.68 -22.75
N GLN A 4 2.69 10.91 -21.78
CA GLN A 4 1.70 10.45 -20.84
C GLN A 4 1.15 11.64 -20.06
N GLY A 5 -0.12 11.60 -19.80
CA GLY A 5 -0.80 12.67 -19.14
C GLY A 5 -0.28 12.99 -17.74
N SER A 6 -0.71 14.11 -17.26
CA SER A 6 -0.52 14.51 -15.87
C SER A 6 -1.35 13.61 -14.95
N PHE A 7 -1.15 13.74 -13.64
CA PHE A 7 -2.00 13.06 -12.67
C PHE A 7 -3.48 13.43 -12.84
N GLU A 8 -3.77 14.68 -13.22
CA GLU A 8 -5.12 15.13 -13.52
C GLU A 8 -5.76 14.34 -14.65
N GLU A 9 -5.00 14.07 -15.73
CA GLU A 9 -5.50 13.31 -16.88
C GLU A 9 -5.74 11.84 -16.57
N MET A 10 -5.18 11.32 -15.50
CA MET A 10 -5.45 9.95 -15.04
C MET A 10 -6.81 9.80 -14.37
N GLY A 11 -7.55 10.89 -14.19
CA GLY A 11 -8.88 10.87 -13.55
C GLY A 11 -8.85 10.76 -12.03
N LEU A 12 -7.76 11.17 -11.41
CA LEU A 12 -7.61 11.12 -9.95
C LEU A 12 -8.44 12.21 -9.27
N HIS A 13 -8.85 11.94 -8.04
CA HIS A 13 -9.57 12.92 -7.24
C HIS A 13 -8.73 14.20 -7.07
N PRO A 14 -9.33 15.41 -7.21
CA PRO A 14 -8.58 16.66 -7.11
C PRO A 14 -7.78 16.84 -5.81
N LYS A 15 -8.31 16.39 -4.68
CA LYS A 15 -7.61 16.44 -3.40
C LYS A 15 -6.37 15.53 -3.39
N LEU A 16 -6.44 14.39 -4.06
CA LEU A 16 -5.30 13.48 -4.20
C LEU A 16 -4.22 14.13 -5.08
N VAL A 17 -4.60 14.73 -6.19
CA VAL A 17 -3.67 15.46 -7.06
C VAL A 17 -2.99 16.60 -6.28
N SER A 18 -3.74 17.35 -5.50
CA SER A 18 -3.20 18.41 -4.65
C SER A 18 -2.20 17.88 -3.63
N ALA A 19 -2.51 16.74 -3.01
CA ALA A 19 -1.61 16.10 -2.06
C ALA A 19 -0.31 15.62 -2.72
N LEU A 20 -0.40 15.10 -3.95
CA LEU A 20 0.77 14.72 -4.74
C LEU A 20 1.68 15.93 -5.00
N ARG A 21 1.11 17.07 -5.36
CA ARG A 21 1.87 18.32 -5.52
C ARG A 21 2.54 18.73 -4.21
N GLY A 22 1.85 18.57 -3.10
CA GLY A 22 2.40 18.87 -1.77
C GLY A 22 3.61 18.01 -1.41
N LEU A 23 3.73 16.82 -2.00
CA LEU A 23 4.90 15.96 -1.87
C LEU A 23 5.98 16.25 -2.93
N GLY A 24 5.80 17.26 -3.77
CA GLY A 24 6.71 17.57 -4.87
C GLY A 24 6.52 16.71 -6.12
N ALA A 25 5.43 15.95 -6.18
CA ALA A 25 5.13 15.10 -7.33
C ALA A 25 4.17 15.82 -8.29
N ASP A 26 4.71 16.77 -9.05
CA ASP A 26 3.91 17.56 -9.99
C ASP A 26 3.58 16.79 -11.25
N THR A 27 4.52 15.98 -11.74
CA THR A 27 4.37 15.17 -12.94
C THR A 27 4.72 13.72 -12.66
N PRO A 28 4.05 12.76 -13.31
CA PRO A 28 4.36 11.35 -13.12
C PRO A 28 5.77 10.97 -13.58
N PHE A 29 6.46 10.16 -12.76
CA PHE A 29 7.70 9.51 -13.16
C PHE A 29 7.41 8.33 -14.10
N PRO A 30 8.41 7.84 -14.85
CA PRO A 30 8.20 6.75 -15.81
C PRO A 30 7.56 5.51 -15.21
N ILE A 31 7.97 5.08 -14.01
CA ILE A 31 7.36 3.91 -13.37
C ILE A 31 5.88 4.16 -13.04
N GLN A 32 5.53 5.38 -12.69
CA GLN A 32 4.15 5.74 -12.42
C GLN A 32 3.31 5.72 -13.70
N GLN A 33 3.82 6.30 -14.76
CA GLN A 33 3.16 6.31 -16.07
C GLN A 33 2.91 4.90 -16.60
N SER A 34 3.86 3.99 -16.38
CA SER A 34 3.77 2.63 -16.92
C SER A 34 2.88 1.71 -16.06
N THR A 35 2.72 1.97 -14.77
CA THR A 35 2.05 1.04 -13.85
C THR A 35 0.68 1.53 -13.37
N ILE A 36 0.50 2.82 -13.14
CA ILE A 36 -0.75 3.34 -12.57
C ILE A 36 -1.97 3.01 -13.44
N PRO A 37 -1.95 3.21 -14.76
CA PRO A 37 -3.16 2.94 -15.56
C PRO A 37 -3.65 1.50 -15.44
N ALA A 38 -2.74 0.52 -15.52
CA ALA A 38 -3.10 -0.89 -15.37
C ALA A 38 -3.62 -1.21 -13.98
N ALA A 39 -2.99 -0.64 -12.96
CA ALA A 39 -3.39 -0.85 -11.58
C ALA A 39 -4.76 -0.22 -11.28
N LEU A 40 -5.08 0.94 -11.86
CA LEU A 40 -6.39 1.57 -11.74
C LEU A 40 -7.50 0.71 -12.35
N GLU A 41 -7.19 -0.09 -13.37
CA GLU A 41 -8.13 -1.02 -13.98
C GLU A 41 -8.35 -2.29 -13.15
N GLY A 42 -7.65 -2.43 -12.04
CA GLY A 42 -7.75 -3.60 -11.16
C GLY A 42 -6.85 -4.76 -11.56
N ARG A 43 -5.96 -4.58 -12.55
CA ARG A 43 -5.05 -5.64 -13.00
C ARG A 43 -3.87 -5.81 -12.03
N ASP A 44 -3.35 -7.03 -11.98
CA ASP A 44 -2.09 -7.29 -11.31
C ASP A 44 -0.96 -6.61 -12.09
N VAL A 45 0.04 -6.10 -11.35
CA VAL A 45 1.15 -5.34 -11.95
C VAL A 45 2.47 -5.83 -11.37
N LEU A 46 3.47 -5.95 -12.24
CA LEU A 46 4.86 -6.13 -11.87
C LEU A 46 5.63 -4.89 -12.29
N GLY A 47 6.06 -4.10 -11.32
CA GLY A 47 6.80 -2.87 -11.56
C GLY A 47 8.25 -2.99 -11.14
N ARG A 48 9.18 -2.46 -11.94
CA ARG A 48 10.59 -2.38 -11.60
C ARG A 48 11.03 -0.93 -11.58
N GLY A 49 11.72 -0.54 -10.53
CA GLY A 49 12.24 0.82 -10.41
C GLY A 49 13.26 0.90 -9.30
N LYS A 50 14.21 1.80 -9.47
CA LYS A 50 15.23 2.05 -8.47
C LYS A 50 14.66 2.82 -7.27
N THR A 51 15.35 2.80 -6.15
CA THR A 51 15.08 3.68 -5.02
C THR A 51 15.05 5.13 -5.53
N GLY A 52 14.04 5.89 -5.10
CA GLY A 52 13.83 7.26 -5.57
C GLY A 52 13.14 7.38 -6.93
N SER A 53 12.68 6.28 -7.52
CA SER A 53 12.00 6.27 -8.82
C SER A 53 10.50 6.60 -8.74
N GLY A 54 9.96 6.79 -7.53
CA GLY A 54 8.54 7.05 -7.34
C GLY A 54 7.68 5.81 -7.20
N LYS A 55 8.26 4.66 -6.86
CA LYS A 55 7.51 3.40 -6.66
C LYS A 55 6.38 3.54 -5.65
N THR A 56 6.62 4.21 -4.53
CA THR A 56 5.60 4.35 -3.48
C THR A 56 4.36 5.04 -4.01
N ILE A 57 4.50 6.10 -4.78
CA ILE A 57 3.36 6.77 -5.42
C ILE A 57 2.70 5.84 -6.45
N ALA A 58 3.51 5.07 -7.18
CA ALA A 58 3.00 4.16 -8.22
C ALA A 58 2.01 3.12 -7.67
N PHE A 59 2.21 2.63 -6.44
CA PHE A 59 1.23 1.73 -5.84
C PHE A 59 0.23 2.42 -4.91
N SER A 60 0.59 3.55 -4.31
CA SER A 60 -0.32 4.28 -3.41
C SER A 60 -1.50 4.89 -4.15
N VAL A 61 -1.27 5.47 -5.30
CA VAL A 61 -2.32 6.12 -6.10
C VAL A 61 -3.44 5.14 -6.51
N PRO A 62 -3.15 3.97 -7.07
CA PRO A 62 -4.21 3.02 -7.39
C PRO A 62 -4.99 2.53 -6.18
N ILE A 63 -4.31 2.24 -5.06
CA ILE A 63 -4.97 1.83 -3.81
C ILE A 63 -5.99 2.87 -3.39
N ILE A 64 -5.56 4.11 -3.26
CA ILE A 64 -6.39 5.21 -2.76
C ILE A 64 -7.52 5.52 -3.73
N SER A 65 -7.22 5.55 -5.04
CA SER A 65 -8.21 5.85 -6.06
C SER A 65 -9.32 4.81 -6.12
N LYS A 66 -8.99 3.53 -5.96
CA LYS A 66 -10.00 2.47 -5.89
C LYS A 66 -10.90 2.63 -4.67
N MET A 67 -10.34 3.00 -3.53
CA MET A 67 -11.14 3.26 -2.33
C MET A 67 -12.04 4.47 -2.48
N VAL A 68 -11.56 5.53 -3.13
CA VAL A 68 -12.38 6.70 -3.45
C VAL A 68 -13.55 6.30 -4.36
N ALA A 69 -13.28 5.52 -5.41
CA ALA A 69 -14.29 5.08 -6.36
C ALA A 69 -15.36 4.19 -5.71
N ALA A 70 -15.00 3.42 -4.70
CA ALA A 70 -15.94 2.56 -3.97
C ALA A 70 -16.93 3.36 -3.11
N GLY A 71 -16.68 4.64 -2.89
CA GLY A 71 -17.54 5.49 -2.07
C GLY A 71 -17.34 5.30 -0.58
N SER A 72 -18.32 5.74 0.21
CA SER A 72 -18.27 5.63 1.67
C SER A 72 -18.49 4.20 2.12
N VAL A 73 -17.40 3.57 2.56
CA VAL A 73 -17.44 2.23 3.16
C VAL A 73 -17.01 2.35 4.61
N PRO A 74 -17.85 1.89 5.57
CA PRO A 74 -17.45 1.95 6.98
C PRO A 74 -16.18 1.18 7.25
N ARG A 75 -15.25 1.77 7.99
CA ARG A 75 -14.06 1.06 8.46
C ARG A 75 -14.47 -0.01 9.46
N LYS A 76 -13.89 -1.19 9.31
CA LYS A 76 -14.11 -2.31 10.22
C LYS A 76 -12.90 -2.49 11.12
N PRO A 77 -13.10 -2.69 12.43
CA PRO A 77 -11.99 -2.98 13.32
C PRO A 77 -11.16 -4.17 12.82
N ASN A 78 -9.86 -4.03 12.82
CA ASN A 78 -8.90 -5.10 12.51
C ASN A 78 -8.99 -5.69 11.09
N LYS A 79 -9.73 -5.06 10.18
CA LYS A 79 -9.93 -5.54 8.80
C LYS A 79 -9.56 -4.47 7.78
N PRO A 80 -8.27 -4.33 7.43
CA PRO A 80 -7.85 -3.36 6.41
C PRO A 80 -8.32 -3.77 5.01
N ARG A 81 -8.44 -2.78 4.15
CA ARG A 81 -8.82 -2.96 2.75
C ARG A 81 -7.63 -3.05 1.81
N ALA A 82 -6.47 -2.57 2.25
CA ALA A 82 -5.23 -2.65 1.50
C ALA A 82 -4.07 -2.98 2.43
N LEU A 83 -3.12 -3.73 1.89
CA LEU A 83 -1.93 -4.16 2.62
C LEU A 83 -0.70 -3.94 1.75
N ILE A 84 0.35 -3.38 2.36
CA ILE A 84 1.64 -3.18 1.73
C ILE A 84 2.69 -3.87 2.58
N LEU A 85 3.43 -4.83 1.99
CA LEU A 85 4.56 -5.49 2.64
C LEU A 85 5.87 -4.85 2.23
N ALA A 86 6.72 -4.59 3.21
CA ALA A 86 8.06 -4.09 3.04
C ALA A 86 9.04 -4.95 3.83
N PRO A 87 10.28 -5.16 3.35
CA PRO A 87 11.22 -6.06 4.01
C PRO A 87 11.81 -5.51 5.32
N THR A 88 11.84 -4.20 5.49
CA THR A 88 12.47 -3.56 6.64
C THR A 88 11.56 -2.53 7.27
N ARG A 89 11.77 -2.28 8.55
CA ARG A 89 11.09 -1.25 9.32
C ARG A 89 11.30 0.15 8.71
N GLU A 90 12.51 0.45 8.27
CA GLU A 90 12.87 1.74 7.67
C GLU A 90 12.07 1.99 6.39
N LEU A 91 11.98 0.97 5.53
CA LEU A 91 11.20 1.09 4.31
C LEU A 91 9.71 1.20 4.61
N ALA A 92 9.21 0.43 5.58
CA ALA A 92 7.81 0.53 6.00
C ALA A 92 7.47 1.95 6.48
N ASP A 93 8.34 2.57 7.27
CA ASP A 93 8.15 3.95 7.72
C ASP A 93 8.15 4.94 6.56
N GLN A 94 9.06 4.78 5.59
CA GLN A 94 9.11 5.64 4.40
C GLN A 94 7.82 5.54 3.59
N ILE A 95 7.36 4.34 3.35
CA ILE A 95 6.09 4.09 2.63
C ILE A 95 4.93 4.73 3.39
N ASP A 96 4.86 4.50 4.69
CA ASP A 96 3.76 5.03 5.51
C ASP A 96 3.72 6.55 5.49
N ARG A 97 4.85 7.22 5.56
CA ARG A 97 4.90 8.69 5.47
C ARG A 97 4.29 9.20 4.18
N THR A 98 4.59 8.56 3.06
CA THR A 98 4.04 8.97 1.75
C THR A 98 2.56 8.62 1.63
N ILE A 99 2.21 7.36 1.88
CA ILE A 99 0.84 6.91 1.66
C ILE A 99 -0.14 7.52 2.66
N SER A 100 0.29 7.77 3.91
CA SER A 100 -0.60 8.36 4.90
C SER A 100 -0.97 9.80 4.52
N ALA A 101 -0.03 10.58 4.01
CA ALA A 101 -0.31 11.93 3.54
C ALA A 101 -1.32 11.92 2.39
N LEU A 102 -1.14 11.01 1.42
CA LEU A 102 -2.04 10.87 0.28
C LEU A 102 -3.43 10.38 0.72
N ALA A 103 -3.47 9.37 1.56
CA ALA A 103 -4.72 8.78 2.03
C ALA A 103 -5.57 9.76 2.83
N ARG A 104 -4.94 10.49 3.74
CA ARG A 104 -5.63 11.50 4.56
C ARG A 104 -6.29 12.59 3.73
N SER A 105 -5.69 12.95 2.60
CA SER A 105 -6.23 13.99 1.73
C SER A 105 -7.65 13.68 1.25
N VAL A 106 -8.02 12.39 1.21
CA VAL A 106 -9.34 11.92 0.80
C VAL A 106 -10.07 11.13 1.89
N GLY A 107 -9.62 11.27 3.14
CA GLY A 107 -10.35 10.75 4.31
C GLY A 107 -10.04 9.32 4.71
N PHE A 108 -8.94 8.73 4.24
CA PHE A 108 -8.54 7.38 4.62
C PHE A 108 -7.38 7.40 5.62
N TYR A 109 -7.26 6.33 6.40
CA TYR A 109 -6.29 6.21 7.48
C TYR A 109 -5.39 5.00 7.29
N THR A 110 -4.15 5.13 7.76
CA THR A 110 -3.14 4.09 7.66
C THR A 110 -2.61 3.69 9.04
N ALA A 111 -2.07 2.48 9.13
CA ALA A 111 -1.29 2.03 10.27
C ALA A 111 -0.02 1.36 9.76
N CYS A 112 1.06 1.51 10.52
CA CYS A 112 2.34 0.89 10.21
C CYS A 112 2.66 -0.17 11.27
N VAL A 113 2.96 -1.40 10.82
CA VAL A 113 3.08 -2.59 11.67
C VAL A 113 4.42 -3.25 11.45
N TYR A 114 5.28 -3.26 12.46
CA TYR A 114 6.60 -3.91 12.41
C TYR A 114 7.11 -4.28 13.80
N GLY A 115 8.09 -5.19 13.86
CA GLY A 115 8.70 -5.64 15.10
C GLY A 115 9.67 -4.63 15.70
N GLY A 116 10.20 -4.94 16.87
CA GLY A 116 11.17 -4.11 17.55
C GLY A 116 10.59 -2.92 18.34
N VAL A 117 9.26 -2.82 18.37
CA VAL A 117 8.52 -1.81 19.14
C VAL A 117 7.35 -2.49 19.85
N PRO A 118 6.78 -1.88 20.91
CA PRO A 118 5.65 -2.48 21.62
C PRO A 118 4.46 -2.72 20.69
N GLN A 119 3.95 -3.94 20.71
CA GLN A 119 2.82 -4.37 19.90
C GLN A 119 1.52 -3.62 20.24
N ARG A 120 1.36 -3.23 21.49
CA ARG A 120 0.12 -2.64 22.02
C ARG A 120 -0.37 -1.44 21.21
N ARG A 121 0.54 -0.56 20.78
CA ARG A 121 0.17 0.60 19.98
C ARG A 121 -0.41 0.21 18.63
N GLN A 122 0.14 -0.85 18.03
CA GLN A 122 -0.33 -1.37 16.76
C GLN A 122 -1.71 -2.01 16.92
N GLU A 123 -1.93 -2.76 18.00
CA GLU A 123 -3.23 -3.33 18.30
C GLU A 123 -4.31 -2.26 18.47
N ILE A 124 -3.98 -1.19 19.17
CA ILE A 124 -4.92 -0.07 19.38
C ILE A 124 -5.27 0.60 18.05
N ALA A 125 -4.27 0.89 17.22
CA ALA A 125 -4.50 1.49 15.91
C ALA A 125 -5.41 0.62 15.04
N LEU A 126 -5.15 -0.69 15.00
CA LEU A 126 -5.97 -1.63 14.22
C LEU A 126 -7.39 -1.74 14.76
N SER A 127 -7.56 -1.73 16.08
CA SER A 127 -8.88 -1.85 16.71
C SER A 127 -9.79 -0.66 16.43
N ARG A 128 -9.22 0.50 16.16
CA ARG A 128 -9.98 1.70 15.76
C ARG A 128 -10.46 1.64 14.33
N GLY A 129 -9.95 0.71 13.53
CA GLY A 129 -10.20 0.62 12.11
C GLY A 129 -9.26 1.50 11.31
N VAL A 130 -8.54 0.86 10.39
CA VAL A 130 -7.69 1.56 9.39
C VAL A 130 -8.00 0.99 8.02
N ASP A 131 -7.79 1.80 6.99
CA ASP A 131 -8.07 1.40 5.63
C ASP A 131 -6.88 0.69 5.00
N ILE A 132 -5.67 1.14 5.33
CA ILE A 132 -4.42 0.67 4.74
C ILE A 132 -3.44 0.30 5.84
N VAL A 133 -2.82 -0.88 5.73
CA VAL A 133 -1.75 -1.31 6.62
C VAL A 133 -0.46 -1.44 5.83
N VAL A 134 0.60 -0.83 6.35
CA VAL A 134 1.98 -1.02 5.86
C VAL A 134 2.69 -1.88 6.89
N ALA A 135 3.26 -3.00 6.49
CA ALA A 135 3.78 -3.99 7.44
C ALA A 135 5.09 -4.63 6.98
N THR A 136 5.89 -5.04 7.97
CA THR A 136 6.95 -6.02 7.75
C THR A 136 6.40 -7.43 8.02
N PRO A 137 6.91 -8.47 7.32
CA PRO A 137 6.30 -9.81 7.40
C PRO A 137 6.24 -10.42 8.80
N GLY A 138 7.30 -10.28 9.60
CA GLY A 138 7.39 -10.94 10.90
C GLY A 138 6.27 -10.52 11.87
N ARG A 139 6.14 -9.22 12.13
CA ARG A 139 5.10 -8.70 13.03
C ARG A 139 3.70 -8.95 12.45
N LEU A 140 3.53 -8.84 11.14
CA LEU A 140 2.24 -9.10 10.51
C LEU A 140 1.80 -10.55 10.75
N GLU A 141 2.71 -11.51 10.58
CA GLU A 141 2.40 -12.91 10.84
C GLU A 141 2.06 -13.15 12.32
N ASP A 142 2.75 -12.49 13.25
CA ASP A 142 2.42 -12.57 14.66
C ASP A 142 0.98 -12.10 14.94
N LEU A 143 0.60 -10.99 14.34
CA LEU A 143 -0.76 -10.46 14.51
C LEU A 143 -1.81 -11.34 13.87
N MET A 144 -1.49 -11.98 12.73
CA MET A 144 -2.37 -12.96 12.10
C MET A 144 -2.57 -14.20 13.00
N ALA A 145 -1.48 -14.72 13.53
CA ALA A 145 -1.52 -15.90 14.41
C ALA A 145 -2.30 -15.64 15.71
N GLN A 146 -2.21 -14.42 16.23
CA GLN A 146 -2.96 -13.99 17.41
C GLN A 146 -4.40 -13.60 17.09
N ARG A 147 -4.78 -13.62 15.83
CA ARG A 147 -6.11 -13.20 15.34
C ARG A 147 -6.42 -11.74 15.67
N ILE A 148 -5.39 -10.90 15.71
CA ILE A 148 -5.53 -9.45 15.93
C ILE A 148 -5.83 -8.74 14.62
N ILE A 149 -5.34 -9.26 13.49
CA ILE A 149 -5.62 -8.72 12.17
C ILE A 149 -6.28 -9.79 11.30
N ASP A 150 -7.28 -9.36 10.54
CA ASP A 150 -7.99 -10.21 9.59
C ASP A 150 -7.81 -9.62 8.18
N LEU A 151 -7.16 -10.37 7.30
CA LEU A 151 -6.83 -9.93 5.94
C LEU A 151 -7.87 -10.35 4.90
N SER A 152 -8.99 -10.91 5.32
CA SER A 152 -10.01 -11.44 4.40
C SER A 152 -10.68 -10.36 3.54
N GLU A 153 -10.64 -9.10 3.96
CA GLU A 153 -11.23 -7.99 3.22
C GLU A 153 -10.23 -7.16 2.44
N VAL A 154 -8.98 -7.60 2.35
CA VAL A 154 -7.96 -6.91 1.56
C VAL A 154 -8.31 -7.01 0.07
N GLU A 155 -8.49 -5.86 -0.55
CA GLU A 155 -8.81 -5.73 -1.98
C GLU A 155 -7.55 -5.61 -2.85
N THR A 156 -6.51 -4.98 -2.29
CA THR A 156 -5.24 -4.76 -2.98
C THR A 156 -4.09 -5.08 -2.03
N MET A 157 -3.17 -5.89 -2.51
CA MET A 157 -1.96 -6.24 -1.79
C MET A 157 -0.74 -5.84 -2.60
N VAL A 158 0.19 -5.14 -1.95
CA VAL A 158 1.46 -4.72 -2.53
C VAL A 158 2.61 -5.43 -1.84
N ILE A 159 3.56 -5.91 -2.63
CA ILE A 159 4.86 -6.39 -2.13
C ILE A 159 5.91 -5.46 -2.72
N ASP A 160 6.54 -4.67 -1.87
CA ASP A 160 7.64 -3.80 -2.28
C ASP A 160 8.98 -4.45 -1.93
N GLU A 161 9.99 -4.26 -2.78
CA GLU A 161 11.29 -4.90 -2.62
C GLU A 161 11.16 -6.42 -2.51
N ALA A 162 10.38 -7.03 -3.41
CA ALA A 162 10.08 -8.47 -3.37
C ALA A 162 11.33 -9.35 -3.40
N ASP A 163 12.32 -8.98 -4.20
CA ASP A 163 13.61 -9.66 -4.28
C ASP A 163 14.37 -9.58 -2.94
N HIS A 164 14.38 -8.44 -2.30
CA HIS A 164 15.00 -8.26 -0.99
C HIS A 164 14.33 -9.12 0.08
N MET A 165 13.00 -9.25 0.04
CA MET A 165 12.28 -10.16 0.95
C MET A 165 12.70 -11.61 0.77
N CYS A 166 12.89 -12.05 -0.46
CA CYS A 166 13.41 -13.39 -0.75
C CYS A 166 14.81 -13.59 -0.17
N ASP A 167 15.69 -12.60 -0.36
CA ASP A 167 17.07 -12.65 0.15
C ASP A 167 17.11 -12.71 1.68
N LEU A 168 16.18 -12.07 2.35
CA LEU A 168 16.06 -12.08 3.82
C LEU A 168 15.34 -13.32 4.37
N GLY A 169 14.89 -14.23 3.51
CA GLY A 169 14.25 -15.47 3.94
C GLY A 169 12.78 -15.33 4.32
N PHE A 170 12.10 -14.27 3.86
CA PHE A 170 10.69 -14.02 4.19
C PHE A 170 9.70 -14.70 3.25
N ILE A 171 10.16 -15.50 2.28
CA ILE A 171 9.28 -16.00 1.22
C ILE A 171 8.10 -16.83 1.74
N GLU A 172 8.33 -17.68 2.74
CA GLU A 172 7.25 -18.50 3.29
C GLU A 172 6.22 -17.65 4.04
N GLY A 173 6.67 -16.63 4.76
CA GLY A 173 5.79 -15.66 5.41
C GLY A 173 4.97 -14.88 4.41
N VAL A 174 5.59 -14.43 3.33
CA VAL A 174 4.89 -13.72 2.24
C VAL A 174 3.84 -14.63 1.61
N ARG A 175 4.15 -15.91 1.38
CA ARG A 175 3.17 -16.87 0.84
C ARG A 175 1.96 -17.04 1.76
N ARG A 176 2.18 -17.11 3.09
CA ARG A 176 1.07 -17.19 4.05
C ARG A 176 0.19 -15.95 3.99
N VAL A 177 0.78 -14.79 3.88
CA VAL A 177 0.04 -13.53 3.74
C VAL A 177 -0.74 -13.50 2.43
N LEU A 178 -0.13 -13.91 1.32
CA LEU A 178 -0.80 -13.99 0.03
C LEU A 178 -2.04 -14.90 0.08
N ARG A 179 -1.92 -16.04 0.75
CA ARG A 179 -3.07 -16.94 0.93
C ARG A 179 -4.18 -16.30 1.76
N ALA A 180 -3.81 -15.54 2.79
CA ALA A 180 -4.77 -14.88 3.66
C ALA A 180 -5.55 -13.76 2.97
N THR A 181 -4.95 -13.11 1.98
CA THR A 181 -5.60 -12.03 1.21
C THR A 181 -6.44 -12.54 0.04
N GLY A 182 -6.35 -13.84 -0.28
CA GLY A 182 -7.19 -14.47 -1.31
C GLY A 182 -7.05 -13.84 -2.69
N GLU A 183 -8.19 -13.51 -3.30
CA GLU A 183 -8.27 -13.00 -4.67
C GLU A 183 -8.01 -11.49 -4.79
N SER A 184 -7.30 -10.89 -3.86
CA SER A 184 -6.95 -9.48 -3.95
C SER A 184 -6.09 -9.18 -5.18
N GLN A 185 -6.15 -7.94 -5.66
CA GLN A 185 -5.24 -7.44 -6.68
C GLN A 185 -3.81 -7.47 -6.13
N LYS A 186 -2.84 -7.92 -6.94
CA LYS A 186 -1.44 -8.03 -6.52
C LYS A 186 -0.58 -7.03 -7.29
N LEU A 187 0.14 -6.19 -6.58
CA LEU A 187 1.10 -5.26 -7.13
C LEU A 187 2.49 -5.61 -6.57
N LEU A 188 3.40 -6.06 -7.41
CA LEU A 188 4.76 -6.42 -7.03
C LEU A 188 5.73 -5.38 -7.56
N PHE A 189 6.57 -4.86 -6.69
CA PHE A 189 7.61 -3.90 -7.04
C PHE A 189 8.98 -4.37 -6.55
N SER A 190 10.00 -4.10 -7.37
CA SER A 190 11.38 -4.42 -7.02
C SER A 190 12.35 -3.39 -7.56
#